data_f9a61971f823c4f719786ed9bca15793
#
_entry.id   f9a61971f823c4f719786ed9bca15793
#
_cell.length_a   1.000
_cell.length_b   1.000
_cell.length_c   1.000
_cell.angle_alpha   90.00
_cell.angle_beta   90.00
_cell.angle_gamma   90.00
#
_symmetry.space_group_name_H-M   'P 1'
#
loop_
_entity.id
_entity.type
_entity.pdbx_description
1 polymer ?
#
loop_
_entity_poly.entity_id
_entity_poly.type
_entity_poly.pdbx_seq_one_letter_code
_entity_poly.pdbx_strand_id
1 'polypeptide(L)'
;YKRQVVIGHSGLDVEGDANRNDINDSSVKVFVGKGKNPKEWLISYPGLLANVTEFEKAASGSGTVSVAQEPDGIIRRVPLISNVAGEIRPTLGLDMIRVAFQGNSIATRTGLTGVKEIIIQTKAIGNAAIPTDENGRVWIYYGDSDAGKVKEDKSRYYVSAVDIIKGRVGKDRLQGKLGILGTSATGLKDIRPTPVDERMPGVEIHANLVDTV
;
A
#
# COMPACT_ATOMS: atom_id res chain seq x y z
N TYR A 1 3.77 -1.52 -24.20
CA TYR A 1 3.28 -1.55 -22.79
C TYR A 1 4.41 -1.03 -21.91
N LYS A 2 4.25 0.19 -21.34
CA LYS A 2 5.12 0.60 -20.24
C LYS A 2 4.79 -0.33 -19.07
N ARG A 3 5.78 -1.06 -18.58
CA ARG A 3 5.64 -1.88 -17.37
C ARG A 3 5.38 -0.92 -16.22
N GLN A 4 4.20 -1.00 -15.63
CA GLN A 4 3.83 -0.20 -14.47
C GLN A 4 4.18 -1.02 -13.23
N VAL A 5 5.32 -0.71 -12.63
CA VAL A 5 5.79 -1.36 -11.40
C VAL A 5 5.77 -0.33 -10.28
N VAL A 6 5.13 -0.67 -9.18
CA VAL A 6 5.18 0.08 -7.93
C VAL A 6 5.93 -0.76 -6.92
N ILE A 7 6.90 -0.17 -6.26
CA ILE A 7 7.74 -0.87 -5.27
C ILE A 7 7.32 -0.52 -3.85
N GLY A 8 7.46 -1.50 -2.96
CA GLY A 8 7.24 -1.31 -1.53
C GLY A 8 8.51 -0.86 -0.82
N HIS A 9 8.36 -0.01 0.18
CA HIS A 9 9.39 0.34 1.14
C HIS A 9 8.83 0.28 2.57
N SER A 10 9.69 0.14 3.57
CA SER A 10 9.24 0.08 4.96
C SER A 10 9.57 1.36 5.71
N GLY A 11 8.64 1.83 6.53
CA GLY A 11 8.94 2.78 7.59
C GLY A 11 9.67 2.05 8.74
N LEU A 12 10.62 2.71 9.34
CA LEU A 12 11.42 2.20 10.45
C LEU A 12 11.27 3.10 11.67
N ASP A 13 11.37 2.50 12.86
CA ASP A 13 11.39 3.22 14.15
C ASP A 13 12.76 3.83 14.46
N VAL A 14 13.73 3.62 13.58
CA VAL A 14 15.09 4.16 13.64
C VAL A 14 15.46 4.79 12.31
N GLU A 15 16.50 5.63 12.26
CA GLU A 15 17.03 6.12 11.00
C GLU A 15 17.44 4.95 10.09
N GLY A 16 17.16 5.11 8.81
CA GLY A 16 17.52 4.13 7.78
C GLY A 16 18.08 4.86 6.56
N ASP A 17 17.51 4.62 5.41
CA ASP A 17 17.93 5.20 4.12
C ASP A 17 17.40 6.62 3.86
N ALA A 18 16.93 7.33 4.89
CA ALA A 18 16.26 8.64 4.77
C ALA A 18 17.08 9.69 4.00
N ASN A 19 18.41 9.61 4.09
CA ASN A 19 19.33 10.55 3.45
C ASN A 19 19.80 10.13 2.05
N ARG A 20 19.27 9.07 1.47
CA ARG A 20 19.59 8.66 0.10
C ARG A 20 18.96 9.60 -0.92
N ASN A 21 19.70 10.00 -1.95
CA ASN A 21 19.24 10.91 -2.99
C ASN A 21 18.55 10.22 -4.17
N ASP A 22 18.48 8.90 -4.17
CA ASP A 22 17.93 8.08 -5.26
C ASP A 22 16.55 7.49 -4.95
N ILE A 23 15.98 7.87 -3.81
CA ILE A 23 14.64 7.45 -3.39
C ILE A 23 13.59 8.23 -4.20
N ASN A 24 12.59 7.54 -4.71
CA ASN A 24 11.50 8.17 -5.43
C ASN A 24 10.75 9.20 -4.56
N ASP A 25 10.47 10.35 -5.13
CA ASP A 25 9.64 11.37 -4.50
C ASP A 25 8.24 10.84 -4.20
N SER A 26 7.66 11.37 -3.11
CA SER A 26 6.28 11.02 -2.79
C SER A 26 5.30 11.51 -3.86
N SER A 27 4.36 10.65 -4.23
CA SER A 27 3.23 11.01 -5.09
C SER A 27 2.15 11.82 -4.35
N VAL A 28 2.28 12.01 -3.04
CA VAL A 28 1.29 12.72 -2.23
C VAL A 28 1.52 14.23 -2.28
N LYS A 29 0.48 14.95 -2.68
CA LYS A 29 0.41 16.41 -2.59
C LYS A 29 -0.50 16.79 -1.42
N VAL A 30 0.02 17.59 -0.51
CA VAL A 30 -0.72 18.01 0.68
C VAL A 30 -1.43 19.32 0.40
N PHE A 31 -2.75 19.32 0.48
CA PHE A 31 -3.57 20.52 0.48
C PHE A 31 -4.06 20.76 1.91
N VAL A 32 -3.38 21.66 2.61
CA VAL A 32 -3.81 22.08 3.94
C VAL A 32 -4.96 23.05 3.77
N GLY A 33 -6.18 22.60 4.10
CA GLY A 33 -7.35 23.48 4.17
C GLY A 33 -7.26 24.42 5.38
N LYS A 34 -8.38 24.69 6.04
CA LYS A 34 -8.40 25.45 7.30
C LYS A 34 -7.85 24.68 8.51
N GLY A 35 -7.30 23.49 8.29
CA GLY A 35 -6.73 22.60 9.29
C GLY A 35 -5.21 22.76 9.46
N LYS A 36 -4.68 22.03 10.43
CA LYS A 36 -3.24 21.95 10.68
C LYS A 36 -2.52 21.02 9.70
N ASN A 37 -1.20 20.99 9.76
CA ASN A 37 -0.37 20.09 8.98
C ASN A 37 -0.77 18.61 9.26
N PRO A 38 -1.11 17.81 8.24
CA PRO A 38 -1.52 16.43 8.43
C PRO A 38 -0.48 15.56 9.16
N LYS A 39 0.79 15.91 9.09
CA LYS A 39 1.87 15.17 9.78
C LYS A 39 1.65 15.02 11.30
N GLU A 40 0.89 15.93 11.92
CA GLU A 40 0.58 15.86 13.35
C GLU A 40 -0.35 14.69 13.72
N TRP A 41 -1.11 14.17 12.77
CA TRP A 41 -2.08 13.09 12.98
C TRP A 41 -1.71 11.78 12.30
N LEU A 42 -0.82 11.81 11.30
CA LEU A 42 -0.42 10.63 10.58
C LEU A 42 0.45 9.71 11.43
N ILE A 43 0.32 8.41 11.19
CA ILE A 43 1.28 7.44 11.70
C ILE A 43 2.65 7.82 11.15
N SER A 44 3.62 7.94 12.06
CA SER A 44 4.96 8.43 11.73
C SER A 44 6.01 7.38 11.97
N TYR A 45 6.89 7.22 11.01
CA TYR A 45 8.09 6.41 11.07
C TYR A 45 9.29 7.33 10.89
N PRO A 46 10.21 7.41 11.87
CA PRO A 46 11.37 8.30 11.80
C PRO A 46 12.34 7.93 10.68
N GLY A 47 12.37 6.66 10.28
CA GLY A 47 13.27 6.19 9.23
C GLY A 47 12.57 5.51 8.07
N LEU A 48 13.34 5.23 7.04
CA LEU A 48 12.91 4.56 5.81
C LEU A 48 13.91 3.45 5.47
N LEU A 49 13.39 2.27 5.13
CA LEU A 49 14.15 1.21 4.44
C LEU A 49 13.74 1.22 2.96
N ALA A 50 14.58 1.78 2.13
CA ALA A 50 14.34 1.88 0.70
C ALA A 50 14.85 0.64 -0.06
N ASN A 51 14.44 0.53 -1.31
CA ASN A 51 14.94 -0.51 -2.20
C ASN A 51 16.35 -0.17 -2.73
N VAL A 52 16.95 -1.10 -3.43
CA VAL A 52 18.20 -0.84 -4.15
C VAL A 52 17.97 0.18 -5.27
N THR A 53 19.00 0.95 -5.57
CA THR A 53 18.97 2.08 -6.52
C THR A 53 18.36 1.75 -7.89
N GLU A 54 18.67 0.57 -8.42
CA GLU A 54 18.18 0.13 -9.72
C GLU A 54 16.65 -0.02 -9.75
N PHE A 55 16.07 -0.51 -8.67
CA PHE A 55 14.61 -0.65 -8.55
C PHE A 55 13.93 0.70 -8.30
N GLU A 56 14.52 1.56 -7.47
CA GLU A 56 14.01 2.92 -7.27
C GLU A 56 13.91 3.67 -8.59
N LYS A 57 14.97 3.65 -9.41
CA LYS A 57 15.00 4.33 -10.72
C LYS A 57 14.05 3.73 -11.76
N ALA A 58 13.78 2.43 -11.69
CA ALA A 58 12.94 1.72 -12.67
C ALA A 58 11.45 1.76 -12.33
N ALA A 59 11.09 2.07 -11.09
CA ALA A 59 9.72 2.04 -10.61
C ALA A 59 8.90 3.23 -11.14
N SER A 60 7.62 2.99 -11.38
CA SER A 60 6.64 4.01 -11.74
C SER A 60 5.99 4.68 -10.53
N GLY A 61 6.22 4.13 -9.36
CA GLY A 61 5.73 4.62 -8.08
C GLY A 61 6.33 3.84 -6.92
N SER A 62 6.14 4.35 -5.71
CA SER A 62 6.56 3.67 -4.49
C SER A 62 5.59 3.95 -3.35
N GLY A 63 5.42 2.96 -2.47
CA GLY A 63 4.53 3.09 -1.33
C GLY A 63 4.99 2.29 -0.13
N THR A 64 4.60 2.72 1.08
CA THR A 64 4.96 2.01 2.30
C THR A 64 4.17 0.71 2.45
N VAL A 65 4.87 -0.34 2.88
CA VAL A 65 4.26 -1.61 3.29
C VAL A 65 4.07 -1.72 4.80
N SER A 66 4.52 -0.72 5.55
CA SER A 66 4.37 -0.71 7.00
C SER A 66 2.92 -0.47 7.38
N VAL A 67 2.39 -1.36 8.21
CA VAL A 67 1.03 -1.31 8.75
C VAL A 67 1.09 -1.29 10.26
N ALA A 68 0.49 -0.29 10.86
CA ALA A 68 0.39 -0.19 12.31
C ALA A 68 -0.71 -1.12 12.83
N GLN A 69 -0.37 -1.89 13.86
CA GLN A 69 -1.34 -2.69 14.62
C GLN A 69 -2.14 -1.80 15.57
N GLU A 70 -3.36 -2.19 15.85
CA GLU A 70 -4.12 -1.60 16.94
C GLU A 70 -3.60 -2.10 18.31
N PRO A 71 -4.01 -1.48 19.45
CA PRO A 71 -3.47 -1.84 20.77
C PRO A 71 -3.64 -3.31 21.14
N ASP A 72 -4.62 -4.00 20.57
CA ASP A 72 -4.86 -5.44 20.75
C ASP A 72 -4.05 -6.32 19.77
N GLY A 73 -3.19 -5.71 18.94
CA GLY A 73 -2.37 -6.39 17.96
C GLY A 73 -3.07 -6.78 16.66
N ILE A 74 -4.38 -6.52 16.53
CA ILE A 74 -5.16 -6.88 15.33
C ILE A 74 -5.14 -5.73 14.33
N ILE A 75 -4.96 -6.04 13.04
CA ILE A 75 -5.00 -5.05 11.98
C ILE A 75 -6.42 -4.98 11.42
N ARG A 76 -7.12 -3.90 11.73
CA ARG A 76 -8.46 -3.60 11.19
C ARG A 76 -8.44 -2.45 10.22
N ARG A 77 -7.54 -1.50 10.44
CA ARG A 77 -7.41 -0.29 9.64
C ARG A 77 -5.98 -0.18 9.11
N VAL A 78 -5.88 0.30 7.88
CA VAL A 78 -4.60 0.55 7.23
C VAL A 78 -4.51 2.02 6.86
N PRO A 79 -3.39 2.70 7.17
CA PRO A 79 -3.19 4.07 6.73
C PRO A 79 -3.06 4.12 5.22
N LEU A 80 -3.79 5.01 4.56
CA LEU A 80 -3.61 5.28 3.14
C LEU A 80 -2.36 6.10 2.88
N ILE A 81 -1.98 6.94 3.85
CA ILE A 81 -0.77 7.75 3.85
C ILE A 81 -0.13 7.71 5.23
N SER A 82 1.19 7.81 5.27
CA SER A 82 1.99 7.86 6.50
C SER A 82 3.09 8.91 6.39
N ASN A 83 3.55 9.44 7.50
CA ASN A 83 4.74 10.26 7.55
C ASN A 83 5.96 9.35 7.72
N VAL A 84 6.77 9.19 6.68
CA VAL A 84 7.94 8.30 6.67
C VAL A 84 9.18 9.14 6.40
N ALA A 85 10.12 9.14 7.31
CA ALA A 85 11.34 9.94 7.26
C ALA A 85 11.07 11.43 6.96
N GLY A 86 10.02 11.97 7.56
CA GLY A 86 9.63 13.38 7.38
C GLY A 86 8.84 13.69 6.10
N GLU A 87 8.60 12.72 5.22
CA GLU A 87 7.74 12.87 4.04
C GLU A 87 6.42 12.12 4.19
N ILE A 88 5.35 12.71 3.66
CA ILE A 88 4.07 12.01 3.58
C ILE A 88 4.10 11.09 2.36
N ARG A 89 4.03 9.78 2.60
CA ARG A 89 4.10 8.75 1.56
C ARG A 89 2.83 7.91 1.52
N PRO A 90 2.38 7.48 0.33
CA PRO A 90 1.22 6.61 0.22
C PRO A 90 1.57 5.18 0.67
N THR A 91 0.55 4.39 1.00
CA THR A 91 0.72 2.93 1.07
C THR A 91 0.92 2.35 -0.32
N LEU A 92 1.51 1.16 -0.37
CA LEU A 92 1.74 0.41 -1.61
C LEU A 92 0.44 0.26 -2.42
N GLY A 93 -0.64 -0.19 -1.79
CA GLY A 93 -1.94 -0.39 -2.46
C GLY A 93 -2.51 0.90 -3.06
N LEU A 94 -2.43 2.01 -2.33
CA LEU A 94 -2.91 3.30 -2.82
C LEU A 94 -2.11 3.79 -4.03
N ASP A 95 -0.78 3.66 -4.00
CA ASP A 95 0.06 4.09 -5.12
C ASP A 95 -0.06 3.15 -6.34
N MET A 96 -0.32 1.87 -6.11
CA MET A 96 -0.67 0.92 -7.18
C MET A 96 -1.93 1.35 -7.92
N ILE A 97 -3.00 1.73 -7.20
CA ILE A 97 -4.23 2.24 -7.80
C ILE A 97 -3.94 3.52 -8.60
N ARG A 98 -3.19 4.47 -8.02
CA ARG A 98 -2.78 5.69 -8.73
C ARG A 98 -2.09 5.38 -10.05
N VAL A 99 -1.09 4.51 -10.05
CA VAL A 99 -0.34 4.14 -11.25
C VAL A 99 -1.21 3.40 -12.26
N ALA A 100 -2.03 2.45 -11.80
CA ALA A 100 -2.93 1.66 -12.66
C ALA A 100 -3.93 2.55 -13.42
N PHE A 101 -4.49 3.55 -12.74
CA PHE A 101 -5.44 4.49 -13.33
C PHE A 101 -4.78 5.77 -13.89
N GLN A 102 -3.48 5.74 -14.13
CA GLN A 102 -2.69 6.85 -14.70
C GLN A 102 -2.84 8.16 -13.92
N GLY A 103 -2.91 8.05 -12.59
CA GLY A 103 -2.99 9.18 -11.69
C GLY A 103 -1.66 9.94 -11.59
N ASN A 104 -1.76 11.27 -11.60
CA ASN A 104 -0.59 12.14 -11.47
C ASN A 104 -0.16 12.31 -10.01
N SER A 105 -1.12 12.36 -9.10
CA SER A 105 -0.87 12.63 -7.68
C SER A 105 -2.01 12.13 -6.79
N ILE A 106 -1.71 12.06 -5.52
CA ILE A 106 -2.65 11.83 -4.43
C ILE A 106 -2.76 13.15 -3.66
N ALA A 107 -3.98 13.64 -3.44
CA ALA A 107 -4.24 14.81 -2.65
C ALA A 107 -4.78 14.42 -1.26
N THR A 108 -4.45 15.18 -0.24
CA THR A 108 -4.95 15.01 1.12
C THR A 108 -5.77 16.20 1.53
N ARG A 109 -7.02 15.99 1.94
CA ARG A 109 -7.85 17.04 2.55
C ARG A 109 -7.85 16.89 4.06
N THR A 110 -7.47 17.97 4.75
CA THR A 110 -7.45 18.04 6.22
C THR A 110 -8.57 18.92 6.75
N GLY A 111 -9.01 18.63 7.96
CA GLY A 111 -9.93 19.44 8.75
C GLY A 111 -9.28 19.97 10.04
N LEU A 112 -10.10 20.47 10.95
CA LEU A 112 -9.63 20.97 12.25
C LEU A 112 -9.11 19.83 13.15
N THR A 113 -9.60 18.61 12.96
CA THR A 113 -9.36 17.45 13.84
C THR A 113 -8.58 16.33 13.16
N GLY A 114 -7.96 16.58 12.00
CA GLY A 114 -7.17 15.55 11.31
C GLY A 114 -7.45 15.47 9.82
N VAL A 115 -7.03 14.35 9.22
CA VAL A 115 -7.32 14.01 7.83
C VAL A 115 -8.81 13.71 7.69
N LYS A 116 -9.42 14.07 6.59
CA LYS A 116 -10.82 13.79 6.28
C LYS A 116 -10.98 12.81 5.13
N GLU A 117 -10.20 13.02 4.10
CA GLU A 117 -10.25 12.19 2.92
C GLU A 117 -8.93 12.24 2.15
N ILE A 118 -8.68 11.20 1.41
CA ILE A 118 -7.60 11.08 0.43
C ILE A 118 -8.23 11.07 -0.96
N ILE A 119 -7.68 11.86 -1.87
CA ILE A 119 -8.21 12.02 -3.23
C ILE A 119 -7.17 11.51 -4.21
N ILE A 120 -7.50 10.47 -4.96
CA ILE A 120 -6.68 10.02 -6.08
C ILE A 120 -7.10 10.83 -7.31
N GLN A 121 -6.17 11.58 -7.86
CA GLN A 121 -6.40 12.35 -9.08
C GLN A 121 -5.98 11.52 -10.28
N THR A 122 -6.94 10.98 -11.01
CA THR A 122 -6.68 10.12 -12.17
C THR A 122 -7.24 10.72 -13.46
N LYS A 123 -6.61 10.37 -14.58
CA LYS A 123 -7.12 10.74 -15.91
C LYS A 123 -8.21 9.79 -16.42
N ALA A 124 -8.16 8.54 -15.97
CA ALA A 124 -9.02 7.48 -16.49
C ALA A 124 -10.45 7.53 -15.95
N ILE A 125 -10.62 7.81 -14.66
CA ILE A 125 -11.91 7.75 -13.96
C ILE A 125 -12.27 9.07 -13.23
N GLY A 126 -11.44 10.12 -13.39
CA GLY A 126 -11.60 11.38 -12.65
C GLY A 126 -11.03 11.29 -11.24
N ASN A 127 -11.53 12.14 -10.36
CA ASN A 127 -11.07 12.18 -8.97
C ASN A 127 -11.90 11.22 -8.11
N ALA A 128 -11.23 10.30 -7.43
CA ALA A 128 -11.83 9.41 -6.44
C ALA A 128 -11.47 9.91 -5.04
N ALA A 129 -12.48 10.24 -4.23
CA ALA A 129 -12.29 10.66 -2.84
C ALA A 129 -12.60 9.50 -1.90
N ILE A 130 -11.66 9.16 -1.04
CA ILE A 130 -11.73 8.07 -0.07
C ILE A 130 -11.81 8.68 1.32
N PRO A 131 -12.95 8.58 2.02
CA PRO A 131 -13.08 9.04 3.40
C PRO A 131 -12.14 8.25 4.31
N THR A 132 -11.53 8.94 5.27
CA THR A 132 -10.61 8.33 6.24
C THR A 132 -10.99 8.76 7.67
N ASP A 133 -10.42 8.06 8.64
CA ASP A 133 -10.37 8.61 10.00
C ASP A 133 -9.35 9.77 10.08
N GLU A 134 -9.26 10.40 11.25
CA GLU A 134 -8.39 11.55 11.50
C GLU A 134 -6.90 11.26 11.28
N ASN A 135 -6.50 10.01 11.31
CA ASN A 135 -5.12 9.56 11.07
C ASN A 135 -4.87 9.11 9.63
N GLY A 136 -5.82 9.31 8.71
CA GLY A 136 -5.69 8.92 7.31
C GLY A 136 -5.82 7.42 7.07
N ARG A 137 -6.51 6.69 7.97
CA ARG A 137 -6.71 5.24 7.88
C ARG A 137 -8.10 4.91 7.36
N VAL A 138 -8.21 3.76 6.70
CA VAL A 138 -9.47 3.17 6.26
C VAL A 138 -9.68 1.83 6.94
N TRP A 139 -10.93 1.47 7.22
CA TRP A 139 -11.32 0.13 7.62
C TRP A 139 -11.14 -0.81 6.43
N ILE A 140 -10.48 -1.93 6.65
CA ILE A 140 -10.31 -2.93 5.60
C ILE A 140 -11.50 -3.86 5.58
N TYR A 141 -12.09 -4.02 4.42
CA TYR A 141 -13.05 -5.09 4.16
C TYR A 141 -12.26 -6.36 3.85
N TYR A 142 -12.08 -7.18 4.90
CA TYR A 142 -11.44 -8.46 4.73
C TYR A 142 -12.42 -9.45 4.10
N GLY A 143 -12.09 -9.94 2.90
CA GLY A 143 -12.79 -11.07 2.30
C GLY A 143 -12.47 -12.37 3.05
N ASP A 144 -13.12 -13.46 2.68
CA ASP A 144 -12.80 -14.78 3.23
C ASP A 144 -11.30 -15.08 3.02
N SER A 145 -10.61 -15.29 4.15
CA SER A 145 -9.20 -15.66 4.12
C SER A 145 -9.07 -17.11 3.62
N ASP A 146 -8.60 -17.25 2.40
CA ASP A 146 -8.19 -18.54 1.84
C ASP A 146 -6.67 -18.71 1.83
N ALA A 147 -5.96 -18.05 2.75
CA ALA A 147 -4.52 -18.20 2.91
C ALA A 147 -4.14 -19.69 3.03
N GLY A 148 -3.61 -20.23 1.95
CA GLY A 148 -3.20 -21.64 1.87
C GLY A 148 -4.24 -22.64 1.37
N LYS A 149 -5.46 -22.22 1.04
CA LYS A 149 -6.47 -23.08 0.41
C LYS A 149 -6.66 -22.65 -1.03
N VAL A 150 -6.04 -23.37 -1.95
CA VAL A 150 -6.36 -23.28 -3.38
C VAL A 150 -7.75 -23.88 -3.57
N LYS A 151 -8.78 -23.11 -3.33
CA LYS A 151 -10.13 -23.45 -3.76
C LYS A 151 -10.31 -23.00 -5.19
N GLU A 152 -10.75 -23.90 -6.03
CA GLU A 152 -10.91 -23.72 -7.49
C GLU A 152 -11.85 -22.58 -7.89
N ASP A 153 -12.55 -21.94 -6.96
CA ASP A 153 -13.64 -21.04 -7.35
C ASP A 153 -13.92 -19.90 -6.37
N LYS A 154 -12.98 -19.15 -5.86
CA LYS A 154 -13.31 -17.78 -5.40
C LYS A 154 -12.10 -16.94 -4.98
N SER A 155 -12.09 -15.75 -5.52
CA SER A 155 -11.54 -14.47 -5.13
C SER A 155 -10.05 -14.25 -5.35
N ARG A 156 -9.10 -14.51 -4.53
CA ARG A 156 -7.73 -14.11 -4.81
C ARG A 156 -6.91 -15.27 -5.34
N TYR A 157 -6.46 -15.10 -6.57
CA TYR A 157 -5.65 -16.10 -7.22
C TYR A 157 -4.20 -16.00 -6.74
N TYR A 158 -3.82 -16.84 -5.81
CA TYR A 158 -2.40 -17.08 -5.56
C TYR A 158 -1.78 -17.78 -6.77
N VAL A 159 -0.72 -17.19 -7.25
CA VAL A 159 0.06 -17.75 -8.35
C VAL A 159 1.51 -17.81 -7.92
N SER A 160 2.13 -18.98 -8.02
CA SER A 160 3.54 -19.13 -7.70
C SER A 160 4.38 -18.29 -8.66
N ALA A 161 5.26 -17.43 -8.15
CA ALA A 161 6.20 -16.65 -8.96
C ALA A 161 7.08 -17.57 -9.82
N VAL A 162 7.44 -18.77 -9.34
CA VAL A 162 8.19 -19.77 -10.10
C VAL A 162 7.38 -20.26 -11.30
N ASP A 163 6.06 -20.41 -11.17
CA ASP A 163 5.21 -20.86 -12.28
C ASP A 163 5.07 -19.78 -13.35
N ILE A 164 5.04 -18.50 -12.95
CA ILE A 164 5.08 -17.37 -13.89
C ILE A 164 6.41 -17.36 -14.65
N ILE A 165 7.53 -17.46 -13.94
CA ILE A 165 8.88 -17.42 -14.54
C ILE A 165 9.07 -18.58 -15.52
N LYS A 166 8.55 -19.78 -15.17
CA LYS A 166 8.63 -20.97 -16.03
C LYS A 166 7.57 -21.01 -17.14
N GLY A 167 6.74 -19.97 -17.29
CA GLY A 167 5.70 -19.90 -18.32
C GLY A 167 4.56 -20.91 -18.16
N ARG A 168 4.33 -21.42 -16.96
CA ARG A 168 3.27 -22.41 -16.66
C ARG A 168 1.92 -21.76 -16.38
N VAL A 169 1.85 -20.44 -16.29
CA VAL A 169 0.63 -19.66 -16.01
C VAL A 169 0.11 -19.07 -17.31
N GLY A 170 -1.15 -19.31 -17.63
CA GLY A 170 -1.81 -18.72 -18.80
C GLY A 170 -1.87 -17.19 -18.71
N LYS A 171 -1.77 -16.52 -19.86
CA LYS A 171 -1.82 -15.06 -19.93
C LYS A 171 -3.14 -14.49 -19.42
N ASP A 172 -4.23 -15.19 -19.62
CA ASP A 172 -5.59 -14.88 -19.18
C ASP A 172 -5.69 -14.71 -17.66
N ARG A 173 -4.86 -15.43 -16.91
CA ARG A 173 -4.82 -15.32 -15.44
C ARG A 173 -4.17 -14.04 -14.92
N LEU A 174 -3.34 -13.39 -15.72
CA LEU A 174 -2.54 -12.23 -15.30
C LEU A 174 -2.93 -10.94 -16.05
N GLN A 175 -3.42 -11.07 -17.27
CA GLN A 175 -3.70 -9.93 -18.13
C GLN A 175 -4.85 -9.08 -17.57
N GLY A 176 -4.62 -7.76 -17.47
CA GLY A 176 -5.63 -6.80 -16.98
C GLY A 176 -5.86 -6.84 -15.47
N LYS A 177 -5.00 -7.51 -14.72
CA LYS A 177 -5.11 -7.61 -13.26
C LYS A 177 -4.01 -6.84 -12.56
N LEU A 178 -4.31 -6.33 -11.37
CA LEU A 178 -3.31 -5.85 -10.43
C LEU A 178 -2.72 -7.06 -9.69
N GLY A 179 -1.41 -7.20 -9.73
CA GLY A 179 -0.70 -8.27 -9.04
C GLY A 179 0.21 -7.72 -7.96
N ILE A 180 0.20 -8.33 -6.79
CA ILE A 180 1.14 -8.01 -5.71
C ILE A 180 2.09 -9.19 -5.55
N LEU A 181 3.40 -8.92 -5.66
CA LEU A 181 4.42 -9.89 -5.36
C LEU A 181 4.83 -9.72 -3.89
N GLY A 182 4.64 -10.75 -3.12
CA GLY A 182 5.02 -10.77 -1.71
C GLY A 182 5.38 -12.17 -1.26
N THR A 183 5.86 -12.26 -0.02
CA THR A 183 6.19 -13.51 0.63
C THR A 183 5.01 -14.01 1.44
N SER A 184 4.72 -15.31 1.35
CA SER A 184 3.65 -15.96 2.13
C SER A 184 4.18 -17.08 3.03
N ALA A 185 5.50 -17.36 3.00
CA ALA A 185 6.08 -18.42 3.78
C ALA A 185 6.19 -18.04 5.27
N THR A 186 5.73 -18.91 6.14
CA THR A 186 5.72 -18.73 7.60
C THR A 186 7.12 -18.38 8.17
N GLY A 187 8.18 -18.91 7.57
CA GLY A 187 9.57 -18.63 7.97
C GLY A 187 10.04 -17.20 7.72
N LEU A 188 9.35 -16.43 6.89
CA LEU A 188 9.71 -15.04 6.57
C LEU A 188 9.06 -14.01 7.50
N LYS A 189 8.31 -14.47 8.50
CA LYS A 189 7.73 -13.66 9.60
C LYS A 189 6.80 -12.49 9.17
N ASP A 190 6.33 -12.46 7.93
CA ASP A 190 5.35 -11.48 7.48
C ASP A 190 3.93 -12.02 7.65
N ILE A 191 3.63 -12.43 8.89
CA ILE A 191 2.31 -12.94 9.30
C ILE A 191 1.72 -11.94 10.28
N ARG A 192 0.49 -11.53 10.04
CA ARG A 192 -0.20 -10.50 10.79
C ARG A 192 -1.59 -10.98 11.24
N PRO A 193 -2.00 -10.73 12.48
CA PRO A 193 -3.36 -11.00 12.93
C PRO A 193 -4.34 -9.97 12.37
N THR A 194 -5.43 -10.49 11.84
CA THR A 194 -6.57 -9.72 11.32
C THR A 194 -7.87 -10.21 11.94
N PRO A 195 -9.02 -9.52 11.79
CA PRO A 195 -10.29 -9.96 12.32
C PRO A 195 -10.79 -11.32 11.80
N VAL A 196 -10.31 -11.75 10.65
CA VAL A 196 -10.78 -12.99 9.97
C VAL A 196 -9.72 -14.10 9.97
N ASP A 197 -8.46 -13.76 10.23
CA ASP A 197 -7.37 -14.74 10.26
C ASP A 197 -6.24 -14.23 11.17
N GLU A 198 -5.85 -15.07 12.14
CA GLU A 198 -4.73 -14.76 13.05
C GLU A 198 -3.36 -14.84 12.37
N ARG A 199 -3.28 -15.42 11.17
CA ARG A 199 -2.05 -15.73 10.46
C ARG A 199 -2.07 -15.24 9.01
N MET A 200 -2.68 -14.11 8.74
CA MET A 200 -2.76 -13.55 7.40
C MET A 200 -1.38 -13.08 6.90
N PRO A 201 -0.95 -13.48 5.70
CA PRO A 201 0.24 -12.90 5.08
C PRO A 201 0.10 -11.39 4.89
N GLY A 202 1.15 -10.62 5.19
CA GLY A 202 1.11 -9.15 5.06
C GLY A 202 0.77 -8.67 3.65
N VAL A 203 1.23 -9.39 2.63
CA VAL A 203 0.87 -9.10 1.23
C VAL A 203 -0.65 -9.16 0.99
N GLU A 204 -1.38 -10.01 1.70
CA GLU A 204 -2.82 -10.14 1.58
C GLU A 204 -3.58 -8.96 2.20
N ILE A 205 -3.02 -8.34 3.24
CA ILE A 205 -3.57 -7.10 3.80
C ILE A 205 -3.56 -5.99 2.75
N HIS A 206 -2.45 -5.84 2.01
CA HIS A 206 -2.37 -4.87 0.92
C HIS A 206 -3.31 -5.19 -0.24
N ALA A 207 -3.54 -6.47 -0.54
CA ALA A 207 -4.52 -6.88 -1.53
C ALA A 207 -5.95 -6.54 -1.07
N ASN A 208 -6.29 -6.81 0.22
CA ASN A 208 -7.58 -6.40 0.81
C ASN A 208 -7.76 -4.88 0.80
N LEU A 209 -6.68 -4.11 1.02
CA LEU A 209 -6.72 -2.66 0.91
C LEU A 209 -7.09 -2.21 -0.50
N VAL A 210 -6.47 -2.81 -1.53
CA VAL A 210 -6.78 -2.48 -2.94
C VAL A 210 -8.23 -2.79 -3.28
N ASP A 211 -8.79 -3.88 -2.76
CA ASP A 211 -10.19 -4.23 -2.98
C ASP A 211 -11.18 -3.35 -2.18
N THR A 212 -10.71 -2.73 -1.10
CA THR A 212 -11.52 -1.85 -0.25
C THR A 212 -11.66 -0.45 -0.83
N VAL A 213 -10.63 0.04 -1.54
CA VAL A 213 -10.47 1.41 -2.03
C VAL A 213 -10.93 1.55 -3.47
#